data_cf173abb28536ebce47c66989ab4a678
#
_entry.id   cf173abb28536ebce47c66989ab4a678
#
_cell.length_a   1.000
_cell.length_b   1.000
_cell.length_c   1.000
_cell.angle_alpha   90.00
_cell.angle_beta   90.00
_cell.angle_gamma   90.00
#
_symmetry.space_group_name_H-M   'P 1'
#
loop_
_entity.id
_entity.type
_entity.pdbx_description
1 polymer ?
#
loop_
_entity_poly.entity_id
_entity_poly.type
_entity_poly.pdbx_seq_one_letter_code
_entity_poly.pdbx_strand_id
1 'polypeptide(L)'
;MNGQRLLMPSLIVSVLAVSLPCSAIADAIVLKSGQKLTGEVLKVQPDSLFVDIGVDVIRIPVDQIESRTEDNPVPVSAPKVEKQGVFETADLPERTVKEQVENFGEGVVRIQTPAGLGSGFIINVQGFCVTNYHVVEGQTRIGVTLYNRKNNGEFERRSIRGVKILALSPYFDLALLEIPKQDDMEFQTVYVAQDDSVRGGDPVFAIGNPLGLERSVSEGIISTRNRSIAGLVYIQTTAQINPGNSGGPLFNNQGQVVGVINMKLTFGEGLGFAIPVAYLKHFLNNRDAFAFDRTNPNTG
;
A
#
# COMPACT_ATOMS: atom_id res chain seq x y z
N MET A 1 31.90 -10.61 62.82
CA MET A 1 31.45 -11.66 61.90
C MET A 1 30.06 -11.27 61.44
N ASN A 2 29.98 -10.47 60.38
CA ASN A 2 28.72 -10.03 59.79
C ASN A 2 28.69 -10.51 58.34
N GLY A 3 27.86 -11.52 58.10
CA GLY A 3 27.60 -12.05 56.76
C GLY A 3 26.57 -11.18 56.03
N GLN A 4 27.01 -10.46 55.01
CA GLN A 4 26.09 -9.79 54.07
C GLN A 4 25.63 -10.82 53.03
N ARG A 5 24.31 -11.07 52.99
CA ARG A 5 23.64 -11.80 51.90
C ARG A 5 23.41 -10.83 50.74
N LEU A 6 24.03 -11.11 49.60
CA LEU A 6 23.74 -10.46 48.34
C LEU A 6 22.37 -10.97 47.82
N LEU A 7 21.43 -10.06 47.70
CA LEU A 7 20.17 -10.30 46.97
C LEU A 7 20.41 -10.01 45.48
N MET A 8 20.30 -11.06 44.63
CA MET A 8 20.22 -10.89 43.18
C MET A 8 18.81 -10.45 42.78
N PRO A 9 18.65 -9.47 41.92
CA PRO A 9 17.33 -9.15 41.37
C PRO A 9 16.92 -10.18 40.31
N SER A 10 15.76 -10.79 40.52
CA SER A 10 15.08 -11.63 39.52
C SER A 10 14.69 -10.80 38.31
N LEU A 11 15.22 -11.17 37.14
CA LEU A 11 14.85 -10.62 35.84
C LEU A 11 13.50 -11.24 35.46
N ILE A 12 12.42 -10.47 35.56
CA ILE A 12 11.10 -10.85 35.06
C ILE A 12 11.12 -10.55 33.55
N VAL A 13 11.25 -11.62 32.75
CA VAL A 13 11.06 -11.56 31.31
C VAL A 13 9.55 -11.56 31.06
N SER A 14 9.00 -10.38 30.78
CA SER A 14 7.63 -10.24 30.29
C SER A 14 7.58 -10.71 28.84
N VAL A 15 7.04 -11.91 28.60
CA VAL A 15 6.68 -12.36 27.26
C VAL A 15 5.44 -11.58 26.83
N LEU A 16 5.63 -10.61 25.96
CA LEU A 16 4.54 -9.91 25.29
C LEU A 16 3.92 -10.90 24.30
N ALA A 17 2.74 -11.42 24.62
CA ALA A 17 1.94 -12.20 23.69
C ALA A 17 1.39 -11.25 22.63
N VAL A 18 2.01 -11.25 21.45
CA VAL A 18 1.44 -10.61 20.26
C VAL A 18 0.23 -11.44 19.84
N SER A 19 -0.97 -10.91 20.09
CA SER A 19 -2.20 -11.48 19.55
C SER A 19 -2.25 -11.20 18.05
N LEU A 20 -1.90 -12.18 17.25
CA LEU A 20 -2.14 -12.18 15.81
C LEU A 20 -3.67 -12.16 15.58
N PRO A 21 -4.18 -11.36 14.62
CA PRO A 21 -5.58 -11.44 14.23
C PRO A 21 -5.86 -12.86 13.72
N CYS A 22 -6.85 -13.50 14.31
CA CYS A 22 -7.34 -14.80 13.87
C CYS A 22 -7.98 -14.62 12.49
N SER A 23 -7.27 -15.02 11.44
CA SER A 23 -7.88 -15.21 10.13
C SER A 23 -8.88 -16.35 10.26
N ALA A 24 -10.14 -16.12 9.95
CA ALA A 24 -11.15 -17.15 9.92
C ALA A 24 -10.74 -18.23 8.92
N ILE A 25 -10.47 -19.44 9.42
CA ILE A 25 -10.10 -20.62 8.62
C ILE A 25 -11.41 -21.19 8.09
N ALA A 26 -11.63 -21.16 6.78
CA ALA A 26 -12.82 -21.69 6.15
C ALA A 26 -12.54 -23.07 5.55
N ASP A 27 -13.12 -24.12 6.14
CA ASP A 27 -13.01 -25.48 5.62
C ASP A 27 -13.86 -25.65 4.35
N ALA A 28 -13.36 -26.40 3.39
CA ALA A 28 -14.14 -26.82 2.22
C ALA A 28 -14.73 -28.23 2.49
N ILE A 29 -16.06 -28.32 2.53
CA ILE A 29 -16.81 -29.54 2.81
C ILE A 29 -17.58 -29.94 1.56
N VAL A 30 -17.36 -31.15 1.08
CA VAL A 30 -18.11 -31.75 -0.03
C VAL A 30 -19.09 -32.77 0.54
N LEU A 31 -20.37 -32.59 0.25
CA LEU A 31 -21.42 -33.52 0.64
C LEU A 31 -21.57 -34.65 -0.36
N LYS A 32 -22.05 -35.81 0.07
CA LYS A 32 -22.37 -36.97 -0.82
C LYS A 32 -23.43 -36.62 -1.89
N SER A 33 -24.19 -35.55 -1.70
CA SER A 33 -25.08 -34.97 -2.71
C SER A 33 -24.36 -34.22 -3.83
N GLY A 34 -23.03 -34.02 -3.72
CA GLY A 34 -22.23 -33.21 -4.65
C GLY A 34 -22.20 -31.72 -4.33
N GLN A 35 -22.93 -31.26 -3.31
CA GLN A 35 -22.88 -29.85 -2.89
C GLN A 35 -21.55 -29.55 -2.20
N LYS A 36 -21.01 -28.37 -2.48
CA LYS A 36 -19.80 -27.85 -1.84
C LYS A 36 -20.18 -26.68 -0.92
N LEU A 37 -19.70 -26.74 0.30
CA LEU A 37 -19.88 -25.72 1.33
C LEU A 37 -18.51 -25.22 1.77
N THR A 38 -18.41 -23.93 2.00
CA THR A 38 -17.20 -23.30 2.55
C THR A 38 -17.60 -22.52 3.79
N GLY A 39 -16.93 -22.76 4.91
CA GLY A 39 -17.24 -22.07 6.16
C GLY A 39 -16.34 -22.50 7.30
N GLU A 40 -16.36 -21.73 8.38
CA GLU A 40 -15.60 -22.03 9.60
C GLU A 40 -16.26 -23.17 10.40
N VAL A 41 -15.51 -24.23 10.70
CA VAL A 41 -16.01 -25.32 11.56
C VAL A 41 -15.96 -24.88 13.02
N LEU A 42 -17.08 -24.46 13.57
CA LEU A 42 -17.18 -23.99 14.95
C LEU A 42 -17.13 -25.14 15.97
N LYS A 43 -17.67 -26.32 15.62
CA LYS A 43 -17.72 -27.47 16.51
C LYS A 43 -17.81 -28.78 15.74
N VAL A 44 -17.05 -29.76 16.20
CA VAL A 44 -17.10 -31.16 15.74
C VAL A 44 -17.72 -32.02 16.83
N GLN A 45 -18.78 -32.77 16.49
CA GLN A 45 -19.41 -33.79 17.33
C GLN A 45 -19.27 -35.15 16.64
N PRO A 46 -19.43 -36.27 17.36
CA PRO A 46 -19.31 -37.59 16.78
C PRO A 46 -20.23 -37.88 15.60
N ASP A 47 -21.40 -37.21 15.55
CA ASP A 47 -22.45 -37.39 14.56
C ASP A 47 -22.69 -36.18 13.64
N SER A 48 -22.07 -35.02 13.93
CA SER A 48 -22.35 -33.79 13.20
C SER A 48 -21.24 -32.75 13.28
N LEU A 49 -21.10 -31.95 12.22
CA LEU A 49 -20.30 -30.71 12.18
C LEU A 49 -21.23 -29.50 12.25
N PHE A 50 -20.78 -28.45 12.98
CA PHE A 50 -21.42 -27.13 12.98
C PHE A 50 -20.50 -26.18 12.23
N VAL A 51 -21.01 -25.62 11.12
CA VAL A 51 -20.22 -24.83 10.17
C VAL A 51 -20.89 -23.46 10.03
N ASP A 52 -20.13 -22.40 10.29
CA ASP A 52 -20.52 -21.03 10.00
C ASP A 52 -20.25 -20.72 8.53
N ILE A 53 -21.30 -20.47 7.76
CA ILE A 53 -21.23 -20.14 6.33
C ILE A 53 -21.30 -18.62 6.10
N GLY A 54 -21.12 -17.82 7.15
CA GLY A 54 -21.11 -16.36 7.09
C GLY A 54 -22.47 -15.68 7.16
N VAL A 55 -23.57 -16.42 6.93
CA VAL A 55 -24.95 -15.94 7.04
C VAL A 55 -25.77 -16.75 8.05
N ASP A 56 -25.33 -17.98 8.37
CA ASP A 56 -25.99 -18.87 9.33
C ASP A 56 -25.01 -19.98 9.76
N VAL A 57 -25.29 -20.61 10.89
CA VAL A 57 -24.56 -21.80 11.37
C VAL A 57 -25.37 -23.04 11.05
N ILE A 58 -24.87 -23.85 10.12
CA ILE A 58 -25.53 -25.07 9.68
C ILE A 58 -24.96 -26.30 10.40
N ARG A 59 -25.86 -27.24 10.76
CA ARG A 59 -25.47 -28.55 11.24
C ARG A 59 -25.44 -29.54 10.09
N ILE A 60 -24.29 -30.16 9.88
CA ILE A 60 -24.06 -31.16 8.82
C ILE A 60 -23.86 -32.52 9.48
N PRO A 61 -24.70 -33.54 9.25
CA PRO A 61 -24.46 -34.90 9.71
C PRO A 61 -23.17 -35.47 9.07
N VAL A 62 -22.33 -36.10 9.87
CA VAL A 62 -21.02 -36.64 9.40
C VAL A 62 -21.21 -37.71 8.31
N ASP A 63 -22.31 -38.47 8.36
CA ASP A 63 -22.63 -39.48 7.36
C ASP A 63 -22.99 -38.90 5.99
N GLN A 64 -23.30 -37.62 5.88
CA GLN A 64 -23.54 -36.91 4.61
C GLN A 64 -22.30 -36.27 4.01
N ILE A 65 -21.17 -36.27 4.72
CA ILE A 65 -19.91 -35.70 4.24
C ILE A 65 -19.17 -36.74 3.38
N GLU A 66 -18.83 -36.36 2.15
CA GLU A 66 -17.99 -37.13 1.27
C GLU A 66 -16.51 -36.87 1.52
N SER A 67 -16.16 -35.59 1.62
CA SER A 67 -14.80 -35.15 1.96
C SER A 67 -14.83 -33.82 2.72
N ARG A 68 -13.88 -33.65 3.60
CA ARG A 68 -13.56 -32.39 4.29
C ARG A 68 -12.09 -32.09 4.01
N THR A 69 -11.83 -30.98 3.40
CA THR A 69 -10.49 -30.41 3.31
C THR A 69 -10.37 -29.40 4.44
N GLU A 70 -9.65 -29.76 5.50
CA GLU A 70 -9.25 -28.77 6.49
C GLU A 70 -8.31 -27.83 5.76
N ASP A 71 -8.74 -26.57 5.61
CA ASP A 71 -7.83 -25.53 5.14
C ASP A 71 -6.84 -25.28 6.29
N ASN A 72 -5.85 -26.18 6.37
CA ASN A 72 -4.65 -25.81 7.08
C ASN A 72 -4.17 -24.56 6.37
N PRO A 73 -4.05 -23.41 7.05
CA PRO A 73 -3.46 -22.27 6.41
C PRO A 73 -2.13 -22.78 5.85
N VAL A 74 -2.06 -22.91 4.54
CA VAL A 74 -0.74 -23.01 3.88
C VAL A 74 0.00 -21.84 4.50
N PRO A 75 1.10 -22.08 5.25
CA PRO A 75 1.81 -20.97 5.86
C PRO A 75 2.09 -20.02 4.71
N VAL A 76 1.37 -18.90 4.69
CA VAL A 76 1.62 -17.86 3.72
C VAL A 76 3.04 -17.46 4.03
N SER A 77 3.98 -18.02 3.26
CA SER A 77 5.39 -17.70 3.42
C SER A 77 5.44 -16.18 3.41
N ALA A 78 6.09 -15.60 4.42
CA ALA A 78 6.23 -14.15 4.50
C ALA A 78 6.59 -13.64 3.10
N PRO A 79 5.93 -12.59 2.62
CA PRO A 79 6.11 -12.13 1.26
C PRO A 79 7.60 -11.96 0.99
N LYS A 80 8.08 -12.53 -0.12
CA LYS A 80 9.48 -12.38 -0.51
C LYS A 80 9.71 -10.92 -0.89
N VAL A 81 10.26 -10.18 0.06
CA VAL A 81 10.61 -8.76 -0.12
C VAL A 81 12.03 -8.68 -0.68
N GLU A 82 12.19 -7.95 -1.76
CA GLU A 82 13.50 -7.68 -2.38
C GLU A 82 13.78 -6.18 -2.35
N LYS A 83 14.92 -5.82 -1.77
CA LYS A 83 15.35 -4.42 -1.73
C LYS A 83 16.08 -4.08 -3.03
N GLN A 84 15.61 -3.06 -3.72
CA GLN A 84 16.19 -2.55 -4.96
C GLN A 84 16.65 -1.09 -4.77
N GLY A 85 17.87 -0.91 -4.26
CA GLY A 85 18.40 0.43 -3.99
C GLY A 85 17.59 1.14 -2.90
N VAL A 86 16.78 2.13 -3.29
CA VAL A 86 15.98 2.96 -2.36
C VAL A 86 14.52 2.55 -2.23
N PHE A 87 14.06 1.57 -2.97
CA PHE A 87 12.69 1.05 -2.88
C PHE A 87 12.69 -0.47 -2.69
N GLU A 88 11.56 -1.01 -2.34
CA GLU A 88 11.34 -2.44 -2.14
C GLU A 88 10.28 -2.95 -3.10
N THR A 89 10.47 -4.19 -3.55
CA THR A 89 9.47 -4.96 -4.30
C THR A 89 9.08 -6.17 -3.47
N ALA A 90 7.85 -6.64 -3.61
CA ALA A 90 7.40 -7.84 -2.91
C ALA A 90 6.49 -8.68 -3.80
N ASP A 91 6.57 -9.99 -3.65
CA ASP A 91 5.60 -10.92 -4.22
C ASP A 91 4.43 -11.05 -3.23
N LEU A 92 3.30 -10.44 -3.57
CA LEU A 92 2.14 -10.32 -2.69
C LEU A 92 0.94 -11.06 -3.29
N PRO A 93 0.10 -11.68 -2.46
CA PRO A 93 -1.14 -12.29 -2.93
C PRO A 93 -2.15 -11.21 -3.36
N GLU A 94 -2.98 -11.55 -4.32
CA GLU A 94 -4.14 -10.73 -4.67
C GLU A 94 -5.12 -10.63 -3.49
N ARG A 95 -5.64 -9.42 -3.28
CA ARG A 95 -6.60 -9.12 -2.22
C ARG A 95 -7.63 -8.12 -2.72
N THR A 96 -8.72 -7.98 -1.96
CA THR A 96 -9.72 -6.94 -2.24
C THR A 96 -9.14 -5.55 -2.06
N VAL A 97 -9.70 -4.55 -2.76
CA VAL A 97 -9.28 -3.14 -2.61
C VAL A 97 -9.37 -2.68 -1.15
N LYS A 98 -10.39 -3.12 -0.42
CA LYS A 98 -10.54 -2.81 1.01
C LYS A 98 -9.33 -3.28 1.82
N GLU A 99 -8.94 -4.55 1.67
CA GLU A 99 -7.77 -5.12 2.36
C GLU A 99 -6.47 -4.43 1.96
N GLN A 100 -6.31 -4.11 0.66
CA GLN A 100 -5.13 -3.39 0.19
C GLN A 100 -5.03 -1.97 0.74
N VAL A 101 -6.16 -1.27 0.86
CA VAL A 101 -6.22 0.05 1.51
C VAL A 101 -5.88 -0.03 3.01
N GLU A 102 -6.30 -1.10 3.68
CA GLU A 102 -5.95 -1.36 5.08
C GLU A 102 -4.44 -1.63 5.23
N ASN A 103 -3.83 -2.38 4.30
CA ASN A 103 -2.43 -2.75 4.35
C ASN A 103 -1.48 -1.62 3.96
N PHE A 104 -1.79 -0.85 2.91
CA PHE A 104 -0.85 0.09 2.29
C PHE A 104 -1.28 1.55 2.36
N GLY A 105 -2.52 1.81 2.76
CA GLY A 105 -3.06 3.17 2.75
C GLY A 105 -2.32 4.15 3.66
N GLU A 106 -1.69 3.69 4.75
CA GLU A 106 -0.90 4.54 5.64
C GLU A 106 0.44 4.99 5.00
N GLY A 107 0.93 4.24 4.00
CA GLY A 107 2.07 4.64 3.19
C GLY A 107 1.76 5.76 2.18
N VAL A 108 0.47 6.11 1.98
CA VAL A 108 0.06 7.21 1.10
C VAL A 108 -0.16 8.48 1.91
N VAL A 109 0.50 9.55 1.49
CA VAL A 109 0.57 10.80 2.23
C VAL A 109 -0.02 11.96 1.43
N ARG A 110 -0.49 13.00 2.16
CA ARG A 110 -0.84 14.27 1.55
C ARG A 110 0.38 15.19 1.52
N ILE A 111 0.65 15.76 0.37
CA ILE A 111 1.66 16.79 0.19
C ILE A 111 0.98 18.15 0.14
N GLN A 112 1.53 19.10 0.90
CA GLN A 112 1.04 20.46 0.97
C GLN A 112 2.17 21.43 0.67
N THR A 113 1.90 22.34 -0.26
CA THR A 113 2.79 23.44 -0.63
C THR A 113 2.01 24.76 -0.60
N PRO A 114 2.66 25.92 -0.63
CA PRO A 114 1.98 27.21 -0.80
C PRO A 114 1.14 27.30 -2.09
N ALA A 115 1.47 26.51 -3.12
CA ALA A 115 0.76 26.51 -4.41
C ALA A 115 -0.46 25.58 -4.44
N GLY A 116 -0.53 24.57 -3.53
CA GLY A 116 -1.66 23.65 -3.53
C GLY A 116 -1.42 22.37 -2.76
N LEU A 117 -2.26 21.38 -3.06
CA LEU A 117 -2.27 20.06 -2.46
C LEU A 117 -1.98 18.98 -3.52
N GLY A 118 -1.31 17.94 -3.12
CA GLY A 118 -1.09 16.72 -3.89
C GLY A 118 -1.00 15.51 -2.99
N SER A 119 -0.73 14.38 -3.58
CA SER A 119 -0.46 13.11 -2.91
C SER A 119 0.98 12.67 -3.13
N GLY A 120 1.43 11.74 -2.30
CA GLY A 120 2.69 11.04 -2.45
C GLY A 120 2.60 9.70 -1.75
N PHE A 121 3.65 8.89 -1.87
CA PHE A 121 3.75 7.61 -1.18
C PHE A 121 5.17 7.32 -0.72
N ILE A 122 5.29 6.68 0.43
CA ILE A 122 6.56 6.38 1.08
C ILE A 122 7.07 5.02 0.59
N ILE A 123 8.30 4.99 0.09
CA ILE A 123 8.90 3.82 -0.56
C ILE A 123 9.95 3.10 0.30
N ASN A 124 10.32 3.67 1.45
CA ASN A 124 11.23 3.03 2.39
C ASN A 124 11.11 3.62 3.79
N VAL A 125 11.67 2.92 4.76
CA VAL A 125 11.67 3.30 6.20
C VAL A 125 12.52 4.53 6.52
N GLN A 126 13.34 5.01 5.59
CA GLN A 126 14.09 6.25 5.72
C GLN A 126 13.22 7.49 5.48
N GLY A 127 11.98 7.32 5.02
CA GLY A 127 11.05 8.39 4.72
C GLY A 127 11.17 8.97 3.32
N PHE A 128 11.72 8.19 2.38
CA PHE A 128 11.72 8.61 0.97
C PHE A 128 10.30 8.52 0.42
N CYS A 129 9.85 9.63 -0.14
CA CYS A 129 8.49 9.80 -0.64
C CYS A 129 8.52 10.23 -2.11
N VAL A 130 7.77 9.52 -2.94
CA VAL A 130 7.58 9.84 -4.35
C VAL A 130 6.33 10.72 -4.51
N THR A 131 6.42 11.69 -5.41
CA THR A 131 5.29 12.52 -5.87
C THR A 131 5.55 13.01 -7.30
N ASN A 132 4.63 13.83 -7.85
CA ASN A 132 4.91 14.51 -9.11
C ASN A 132 5.80 15.74 -8.94
N TYR A 133 6.58 16.04 -9.98
CA TYR A 133 7.36 17.28 -10.06
C TYR A 133 6.47 18.52 -9.96
N HIS A 134 5.35 18.58 -10.72
CA HIS A 134 4.46 19.74 -10.74
C HIS A 134 3.82 20.03 -9.37
N VAL A 135 3.74 19.06 -8.44
CA VAL A 135 3.25 19.25 -7.07
C VAL A 135 4.23 20.11 -6.24
N VAL A 136 5.53 19.98 -6.53
CA VAL A 136 6.61 20.63 -5.78
C VAL A 136 7.40 21.66 -6.59
N GLU A 137 7.03 21.87 -7.85
CA GLU A 137 7.69 22.81 -8.76
C GLU A 137 7.82 24.21 -8.16
N GLY A 138 9.04 24.73 -8.09
CA GLY A 138 9.33 26.05 -7.53
C GLY A 138 9.07 26.20 -6.02
N GLN A 139 8.72 25.10 -5.33
CA GLN A 139 8.37 25.16 -3.90
C GLN A 139 9.59 24.99 -3.01
N THR A 140 9.70 25.82 -1.99
CA THR A 140 10.76 25.75 -0.96
C THR A 140 10.24 25.33 0.40
N ARG A 141 8.91 25.34 0.59
CA ARG A 141 8.24 24.94 1.83
C ARG A 141 7.26 23.83 1.50
N ILE A 142 7.65 22.61 1.85
CA ILE A 142 6.86 21.41 1.63
C ILE A 142 6.50 20.83 2.99
N GLY A 143 5.22 20.54 3.18
CA GLY A 143 4.69 19.79 4.31
C GLY A 143 4.11 18.46 3.85
N VAL A 144 4.23 17.44 4.68
CA VAL A 144 3.62 16.14 4.48
C VAL A 144 2.68 15.84 5.65
N THR A 145 1.48 15.37 5.36
CA THR A 145 0.56 14.85 6.38
C THR A 145 0.47 13.34 6.25
N LEU A 146 0.82 12.64 7.31
CA LEU A 146 0.66 11.21 7.49
C LEU A 146 -0.71 10.92 8.13
N TYR A 147 -1.22 9.73 7.86
CA TYR A 147 -2.49 9.24 8.40
C TYR A 147 -2.25 7.87 9.03
N ASN A 148 -2.12 7.83 10.34
CA ASN A 148 -1.86 6.60 11.08
C ASN A 148 -3.17 6.10 11.69
N ARG A 149 -3.46 4.80 11.55
CA ARG A 149 -4.64 4.19 12.14
C ARG A 149 -4.40 3.91 13.62
N LYS A 150 -5.29 4.40 14.46
CA LYS A 150 -5.31 4.09 15.89
C LYS A 150 -5.97 2.72 16.14
N ASN A 151 -5.74 2.17 17.33
CA ASN A 151 -6.36 0.91 17.76
C ASN A 151 -7.89 0.95 17.79
N ASN A 152 -8.50 2.13 17.89
CA ASN A 152 -9.95 2.34 17.83
C ASN A 152 -10.50 2.48 16.40
N GLY A 153 -9.65 2.34 15.37
CA GLY A 153 -10.01 2.47 13.96
C GLY A 153 -10.04 3.89 13.41
N GLU A 154 -9.89 4.91 14.26
CA GLU A 154 -9.77 6.30 13.83
C GLU A 154 -8.40 6.59 13.24
N PHE A 155 -8.31 7.61 12.37
CA PHE A 155 -7.05 8.08 11.83
C PHE A 155 -6.51 9.27 12.61
N GLU A 156 -5.27 9.16 13.04
CA GLU A 156 -4.49 10.28 13.54
C GLU A 156 -3.77 10.96 12.40
N ARG A 157 -3.86 12.29 12.35
CA ARG A 157 -3.16 13.11 11.37
C ARG A 157 -1.90 13.67 11.99
N ARG A 158 -0.79 13.46 11.32
CA ARG A 158 0.46 14.04 11.73
C ARG A 158 1.06 14.86 10.59
N SER A 159 1.17 16.17 10.79
CA SER A 159 1.78 17.07 9.81
C SER A 159 3.26 17.26 10.11
N ILE A 160 4.09 16.93 9.13
CA ILE A 160 5.55 17.04 9.20
C ILE A 160 5.99 18.16 8.26
N ARG A 161 6.86 19.01 8.76
CA ARG A 161 7.51 20.11 8.02
C ARG A 161 8.99 19.81 7.81
N GLY A 162 9.64 20.63 6.99
CA GLY A 162 11.09 20.47 6.73
C GLY A 162 11.42 19.33 5.79
N VAL A 163 10.43 18.92 4.99
CA VAL A 163 10.61 17.93 3.92
C VAL A 163 11.61 18.47 2.89
N LYS A 164 12.59 17.65 2.53
CA LYS A 164 13.63 18.00 1.56
C LYS A 164 13.31 17.42 0.20
N ILE A 165 13.65 18.14 -0.85
CA ILE A 165 13.68 17.60 -2.21
C ILE A 165 15.06 16.95 -2.40
N LEU A 166 15.06 15.67 -2.78
CA LEU A 166 16.29 14.92 -3.08
C LEU A 166 16.60 14.89 -4.58
N ALA A 167 15.57 14.66 -5.39
CA ALA A 167 15.72 14.56 -6.84
C ALA A 167 14.47 15.07 -7.56
N LEU A 168 14.65 15.63 -8.75
CA LEU A 168 13.59 16.14 -9.61
C LEU A 168 13.77 15.66 -11.04
N SER A 169 12.70 15.26 -11.69
CA SER A 169 12.64 15.00 -13.11
C SER A 169 11.45 15.69 -13.75
N PRO A 170 11.62 16.92 -14.25
CA PRO A 170 10.57 17.64 -14.97
C PRO A 170 10.04 16.88 -16.19
N TYR A 171 10.94 16.13 -16.86
CA TYR A 171 10.59 15.37 -18.06
C TYR A 171 9.63 14.21 -17.77
N PHE A 172 9.92 13.42 -16.71
CA PHE A 172 9.02 12.35 -16.28
C PHE A 172 7.90 12.82 -15.33
N ASP A 173 7.92 14.10 -14.94
CA ASP A 173 7.02 14.67 -13.93
C ASP A 173 7.09 13.92 -12.58
N LEU A 174 8.31 13.58 -12.13
CA LEU A 174 8.57 12.85 -10.88
C LEU A 174 9.44 13.68 -9.94
N ALA A 175 9.20 13.56 -8.65
CA ALA A 175 10.01 14.10 -7.57
C ALA A 175 10.23 13.08 -6.47
N LEU A 176 11.43 13.06 -5.90
CA LEU A 176 11.80 12.29 -4.72
C LEU A 176 12.02 13.25 -3.56
N LEU A 177 11.29 13.03 -2.47
CA LEU A 177 11.36 13.81 -1.25
C LEU A 177 11.92 12.97 -0.11
N GLU A 178 12.50 13.63 0.91
CA GLU A 178 12.87 13.03 2.19
C GLU A 178 12.02 13.66 3.30
N ILE A 179 11.18 12.84 3.92
CA ILE A 179 10.41 13.21 5.11
C ILE A 179 11.33 13.03 6.31
N PRO A 180 11.54 14.06 7.17
CA PRO A 180 12.37 13.93 8.35
C PRO A 180 11.89 12.79 9.26
N LYS A 181 12.84 11.95 9.71
CA LYS A 181 12.56 10.86 10.64
C LYS A 181 11.91 11.40 11.91
N GLN A 182 10.96 10.64 12.44
CA GLN A 182 10.29 10.91 13.70
C GLN A 182 10.74 9.88 14.74
N ASP A 183 11.05 10.30 15.95
CA ASP A 183 11.62 9.41 17.00
C ASP A 183 10.56 8.44 17.58
N ASP A 184 9.28 8.78 17.44
CA ASP A 184 8.15 8.11 18.09
C ASP A 184 7.28 7.32 17.10
N MET A 185 7.71 7.16 15.82
CA MET A 185 6.98 6.41 14.82
C MET A 185 7.88 5.85 13.71
N GLU A 186 7.44 4.76 13.12
CA GLU A 186 8.01 4.21 11.89
C GLU A 186 7.12 4.57 10.68
N PHE A 187 7.76 4.78 9.54
CA PHE A 187 7.02 5.02 8.31
C PHE A 187 6.44 3.72 7.75
N GLN A 188 5.15 3.72 7.46
CA GLN A 188 4.56 2.67 6.65
C GLN A 188 4.94 2.89 5.18
N THR A 189 5.30 1.81 4.51
CA THR A 189 5.83 1.87 3.14
C THR A 189 4.95 1.10 2.17
N VAL A 190 5.09 1.40 0.88
CA VAL A 190 4.45 0.64 -0.19
C VAL A 190 5.51 -0.08 -1.03
N TYR A 191 5.10 -1.15 -1.69
CA TYR A 191 5.97 -1.90 -2.59
C TYR A 191 5.77 -1.45 -4.04
N VAL A 192 6.89 -1.29 -4.76
CA VAL A 192 6.87 -0.98 -6.20
C VAL A 192 6.76 -2.30 -6.97
N ALA A 193 5.95 -2.36 -8.02
CA ALA A 193 5.80 -3.58 -8.83
C ALA A 193 7.14 -4.03 -9.41
N GLN A 194 7.36 -5.34 -9.48
CA GLN A 194 8.63 -5.91 -9.97
C GLN A 194 8.86 -5.64 -11.45
N ASP A 195 7.81 -5.61 -12.23
CA ASP A 195 7.85 -5.39 -13.67
C ASP A 195 6.73 -4.44 -14.13
N ASP A 196 6.71 -4.16 -15.43
CA ASP A 196 5.68 -3.35 -16.08
C ASP A 196 4.70 -4.28 -16.83
N SER A 197 4.12 -5.26 -16.13
CA SER A 197 3.33 -6.35 -16.71
C SER A 197 1.84 -6.04 -16.83
N VAL A 198 1.36 -4.87 -16.35
CA VAL A 198 -0.07 -4.51 -16.41
C VAL A 198 -0.62 -4.55 -17.84
N ARG A 199 -1.85 -5.00 -17.98
CA ARG A 199 -2.55 -5.17 -19.26
C ARG A 199 -3.87 -4.42 -19.26
N GLY A 200 -4.39 -4.15 -20.45
CA GLY A 200 -5.76 -3.64 -20.59
C GLY A 200 -6.77 -4.61 -19.97
N GLY A 201 -7.65 -4.08 -19.11
CA GLY A 201 -8.62 -4.86 -18.35
C GLY A 201 -8.17 -5.20 -16.92
N ASP A 202 -6.88 -5.11 -16.59
CA ASP A 202 -6.41 -5.41 -15.24
C ASP A 202 -7.01 -4.41 -14.24
N PRO A 203 -7.55 -4.89 -13.12
CA PRO A 203 -8.10 -4.03 -12.08
C PRO A 203 -6.99 -3.27 -11.36
N VAL A 204 -7.26 -1.99 -11.09
CA VAL A 204 -6.37 -1.08 -10.39
C VAL A 204 -7.16 -0.16 -9.48
N PHE A 205 -6.48 0.39 -8.48
CA PHE A 205 -7.06 1.41 -7.63
C PHE A 205 -6.03 2.49 -7.30
N ALA A 206 -6.54 3.69 -7.06
CA ALA A 206 -5.75 4.83 -6.62
C ALA A 206 -6.13 5.21 -5.20
N ILE A 207 -5.15 5.56 -4.39
CA ILE A 207 -5.35 6.21 -3.09
C ILE A 207 -4.77 7.61 -3.17
N GLY A 208 -5.55 8.61 -2.77
CA GLY A 208 -5.09 9.98 -2.76
C GLY A 208 -5.85 10.84 -1.77
N ASN A 209 -5.58 12.14 -1.79
CA ASN A 209 -6.20 13.12 -0.90
C ASN A 209 -6.86 14.25 -1.71
N PRO A 210 -7.86 13.95 -2.56
CA PRO A 210 -8.47 14.92 -3.43
C PRO A 210 -9.18 16.03 -2.62
N LEU A 211 -8.99 17.29 -3.03
CA LEU A 211 -9.68 18.46 -2.44
C LEU A 211 -9.52 18.60 -0.92
N GLY A 212 -8.50 17.95 -0.32
CA GLY A 212 -8.37 17.88 1.13
C GLY A 212 -9.35 16.93 1.81
N LEU A 213 -10.17 16.21 1.04
CA LEU A 213 -10.95 15.06 1.50
C LEU A 213 -9.97 13.90 1.72
N GLU A 214 -9.98 13.37 2.93
CA GLU A 214 -8.97 12.43 3.36
C GLU A 214 -9.15 11.06 2.73
N ARG A 215 -8.03 10.51 2.22
CA ARG A 215 -7.91 9.12 1.80
C ARG A 215 -9.04 8.64 0.89
N SER A 216 -9.29 9.37 -0.18
CA SER A 216 -10.22 8.90 -1.19
C SER A 216 -9.61 7.73 -1.96
N VAL A 217 -10.39 6.68 -2.09
CA VAL A 217 -10.06 5.50 -2.90
C VAL A 217 -10.88 5.55 -4.17
N SER A 218 -10.26 5.33 -5.31
CA SER A 218 -10.98 5.18 -6.57
C SER A 218 -10.51 3.91 -7.28
N GLU A 219 -11.46 3.10 -7.70
CA GLU A 219 -11.25 1.81 -8.35
C GLU A 219 -11.57 1.92 -9.83
N GLY A 220 -10.90 1.12 -10.65
CA GLY A 220 -11.11 1.05 -12.08
C GLY A 220 -10.26 -0.03 -12.72
N ILE A 221 -10.08 0.06 -14.02
CA ILE A 221 -9.22 -0.86 -14.80
C ILE A 221 -8.19 -0.07 -15.60
N ILE A 222 -7.15 -0.75 -16.03
CA ILE A 222 -6.26 -0.26 -17.08
C ILE A 222 -7.03 -0.23 -18.41
N SER A 223 -7.23 0.94 -19.01
CA SER A 223 -7.83 1.07 -20.34
C SER A 223 -6.79 0.75 -21.42
N THR A 224 -5.58 1.28 -21.28
CA THR A 224 -4.41 0.94 -22.09
C THR A 224 -3.12 1.33 -21.35
N ARG A 225 -2.06 0.53 -21.54
CA ARG A 225 -0.74 0.81 -20.93
C ARG A 225 0.16 1.69 -21.82
N ASN A 226 -0.20 1.92 -23.05
CA ASN A 226 0.67 2.52 -24.06
C ASN A 226 0.05 3.79 -24.68
N ARG A 227 -0.50 4.69 -23.86
CA ARG A 227 -0.99 5.97 -24.35
C ARG A 227 0.18 6.92 -24.59
N SER A 228 0.52 7.18 -25.84
CA SER A 228 1.58 8.14 -26.16
C SER A 228 1.07 9.58 -26.09
N ILE A 229 1.75 10.40 -25.29
CA ILE A 229 1.45 11.84 -25.12
C ILE A 229 2.79 12.57 -24.97
N ALA A 230 3.04 13.55 -25.84
CA ALA A 230 4.23 14.41 -25.81
C ALA A 230 5.57 13.62 -25.73
N GLY A 231 5.67 12.49 -26.43
CA GLY A 231 6.89 11.66 -26.47
C GLY A 231 7.08 10.72 -25.28
N LEU A 232 6.17 10.71 -24.34
CA LEU A 232 6.12 9.74 -23.22
C LEU A 232 4.95 8.79 -23.36
N VAL A 233 5.07 7.63 -22.73
CA VAL A 233 4.02 6.63 -22.64
C VAL A 233 3.38 6.71 -21.26
N TYR A 234 2.06 6.67 -21.21
CA TYR A 234 1.28 6.68 -19.98
C TYR A 234 0.35 5.47 -19.90
N ILE A 235 0.07 5.06 -18.68
CA ILE A 235 -1.04 4.16 -18.37
C ILE A 235 -2.32 5.00 -18.37
N GLN A 236 -3.32 4.61 -19.16
CA GLN A 236 -4.66 5.16 -19.08
C GLN A 236 -5.53 4.23 -18.24
N THR A 237 -6.29 4.79 -17.30
CA THR A 237 -7.19 4.05 -16.41
C THR A 237 -8.58 4.67 -16.36
N THR A 238 -9.58 3.84 -16.05
CA THR A 238 -10.94 4.30 -15.74
C THR A 238 -11.11 4.71 -14.27
N ALA A 239 -10.12 4.43 -13.40
CA ALA A 239 -10.13 4.92 -12.03
C ALA A 239 -10.27 6.44 -12.03
N GLN A 240 -11.21 6.95 -11.23
CA GLN A 240 -11.51 8.37 -11.21
C GLN A 240 -10.36 9.17 -10.59
N ILE A 241 -9.76 10.04 -11.35
CA ILE A 241 -8.65 10.91 -10.94
C ILE A 241 -9.17 12.32 -10.74
N ASN A 242 -9.01 12.84 -9.53
CA ASN A 242 -9.47 14.18 -9.13
C ASN A 242 -8.28 15.03 -8.63
N PRO A 243 -8.41 16.39 -8.64
CA PRO A 243 -7.41 17.27 -8.05
C PRO A 243 -7.05 16.86 -6.62
N GLY A 244 -5.76 16.64 -6.36
CA GLY A 244 -5.24 16.12 -5.09
C GLY A 244 -4.75 14.67 -5.16
N ASN A 245 -5.13 13.89 -6.18
CA ASN A 245 -4.58 12.55 -6.40
C ASN A 245 -3.20 12.58 -7.11
N SER A 246 -2.82 13.70 -7.73
CA SER A 246 -1.51 13.88 -8.37
C SER A 246 -0.37 13.49 -7.46
N GLY A 247 0.53 12.64 -7.95
CA GLY A 247 1.67 12.11 -7.21
C GLY A 247 1.33 10.92 -6.32
N GLY A 248 0.05 10.55 -6.19
CA GLY A 248 -0.37 9.34 -5.49
C GLY A 248 -0.10 8.08 -6.29
N PRO A 249 -0.09 6.91 -5.63
CA PRO A 249 0.14 5.62 -6.27
C PRO A 249 -1.10 5.11 -7.02
N LEU A 250 -0.86 4.46 -8.17
CA LEU A 250 -1.81 3.56 -8.80
C LEU A 250 -1.38 2.13 -8.43
N PHE A 251 -2.23 1.40 -7.74
CA PHE A 251 -1.98 0.04 -7.28
C PHE A 251 -2.66 -1.01 -8.16
N ASN A 252 -2.06 -2.20 -8.25
CA ASN A 252 -2.71 -3.42 -8.73
C ASN A 252 -3.41 -4.18 -7.57
N ASN A 253 -4.09 -5.29 -7.87
CA ASN A 253 -4.76 -6.14 -6.88
C ASN A 253 -3.81 -6.79 -5.87
N GLN A 254 -2.52 -6.86 -6.17
CA GLN A 254 -1.50 -7.33 -5.24
C GLN A 254 -1.03 -6.23 -4.27
N GLY A 255 -1.52 -4.98 -4.41
CA GLY A 255 -1.09 -3.85 -3.58
C GLY A 255 0.30 -3.32 -3.94
N GLN A 256 0.76 -3.59 -5.16
CA GLN A 256 2.01 -3.06 -5.68
C GLN A 256 1.74 -1.80 -6.51
N VAL A 257 2.62 -0.81 -6.40
CA VAL A 257 2.55 0.42 -7.21
C VAL A 257 2.96 0.12 -8.64
N VAL A 258 2.02 0.22 -9.57
CA VAL A 258 2.22 0.03 -11.03
C VAL A 258 2.38 1.36 -11.77
N GLY A 259 2.08 2.48 -11.11
CA GLY A 259 2.27 3.81 -11.69
C GLY A 259 2.07 4.93 -10.67
N VAL A 260 2.40 6.16 -11.11
CA VAL A 260 2.20 7.39 -10.33
C VAL A 260 1.11 8.23 -11.02
N ILE A 261 0.04 8.55 -10.30
CA ILE A 261 -1.10 9.32 -10.83
C ILE A 261 -0.63 10.68 -11.32
N ASN A 262 -1.04 11.06 -12.53
CA ASN A 262 -0.71 12.33 -13.15
C ASN A 262 -1.98 13.06 -13.60
N MET A 263 -2.35 14.11 -12.87
CA MET A 263 -3.50 14.98 -13.16
C MET A 263 -3.22 16.07 -14.21
N LYS A 264 -1.93 16.30 -14.56
CA LYS A 264 -1.57 17.32 -15.57
C LYS A 264 -2.15 16.99 -16.96
N LEU A 265 -2.50 15.72 -17.17
CA LEU A 265 -3.04 15.19 -18.41
C LEU A 265 -4.56 14.97 -18.32
N THR A 266 -5.33 16.00 -18.04
CA THR A 266 -6.79 15.91 -18.01
C THR A 266 -7.37 16.15 -19.42
N PHE A 267 -7.94 15.12 -20.03
CA PHE A 267 -8.56 15.18 -21.36
C PHE A 267 -10.10 15.00 -21.35
N GLY A 268 -10.74 15.06 -20.17
CA GLY A 268 -12.19 14.87 -20.03
C GLY A 268 -12.56 13.94 -18.87
N GLU A 269 -13.86 13.81 -18.62
CA GLU A 269 -14.37 12.93 -17.57
C GLU A 269 -14.08 11.46 -17.88
N GLY A 270 -13.69 10.69 -16.86
CA GLY A 270 -13.44 9.24 -16.97
C GLY A 270 -12.10 8.86 -17.62
N LEU A 271 -11.19 9.82 -17.82
CA LEU A 271 -9.85 9.56 -18.33
C LEU A 271 -8.80 9.87 -17.26
N GLY A 272 -8.33 8.83 -16.57
CA GLY A 272 -7.20 8.92 -15.65
C GLY A 272 -5.90 8.52 -16.35
N PHE A 273 -4.79 9.16 -15.94
CA PHE A 273 -3.46 8.83 -16.44
C PHE A 273 -2.49 8.61 -15.30
N ALA A 274 -1.57 7.66 -15.50
CA ALA A 274 -0.47 7.42 -14.57
C ALA A 274 0.84 7.25 -15.33
N ILE A 275 1.92 7.72 -14.71
CA ILE A 275 3.30 7.51 -15.13
C ILE A 275 3.63 6.05 -14.85
N PRO A 276 4.06 5.25 -15.85
CA PRO A 276 4.37 3.84 -15.65
C PRO A 276 5.47 3.59 -14.62
N VAL A 277 5.41 2.45 -13.96
CA VAL A 277 6.44 2.01 -12.99
C VAL A 277 7.83 1.94 -13.59
N ALA A 278 7.96 1.68 -14.90
CA ALA A 278 9.23 1.67 -15.59
C ALA A 278 9.96 3.03 -15.51
N TYR A 279 9.24 4.15 -15.67
CA TYR A 279 9.83 5.49 -15.53
C TYR A 279 10.14 5.81 -14.08
N LEU A 280 9.28 5.39 -13.15
CA LEU A 280 9.53 5.54 -11.71
C LEU A 280 10.83 4.82 -11.31
N LYS A 281 11.00 3.55 -11.71
CA LYS A 281 12.21 2.78 -11.43
C LYS A 281 13.45 3.40 -12.07
N HIS A 282 13.34 3.85 -13.33
CA HIS A 282 14.44 4.55 -13.99
C HIS A 282 14.87 5.79 -13.20
N PHE A 283 13.91 6.60 -12.76
CA PHE A 283 14.17 7.79 -11.96
C PHE A 283 14.83 7.44 -10.62
N LEU A 284 14.29 6.48 -9.87
CA LEU A 284 14.81 6.08 -8.56
C LEU A 284 16.19 5.45 -8.63
N ASN A 285 16.46 4.60 -9.63
CA ASN A 285 17.75 3.94 -9.81
C ASN A 285 18.85 4.91 -10.27
N ASN A 286 18.47 5.99 -10.94
CA ASN A 286 19.40 7.02 -11.44
C ASN A 286 19.23 8.36 -10.70
N ARG A 287 18.68 8.36 -9.47
CA ARG A 287 18.35 9.57 -8.71
C ARG A 287 19.51 10.56 -8.57
N ASP A 288 20.76 10.08 -8.58
CA ASP A 288 21.92 10.94 -8.46
C ASP A 288 22.09 11.84 -9.70
N ALA A 289 21.65 11.36 -10.89
CA ALA A 289 21.60 12.17 -12.10
C ALA A 289 20.47 13.23 -12.08
N PHE A 290 19.48 13.03 -11.23
CA PHE A 290 18.34 13.93 -11.01
C PHE A 290 18.45 14.70 -9.69
N ALA A 291 19.61 14.63 -9.00
CA ALA A 291 19.79 15.21 -7.66
C ALA A 291 19.49 16.72 -7.67
N PHE A 292 18.64 17.14 -6.73
CA PHE A 292 18.25 18.54 -6.60
C PHE A 292 19.30 19.32 -5.81
N ASP A 293 19.89 20.35 -6.42
CA ASP A 293 20.78 21.30 -5.77
C ASP A 293 20.27 22.73 -6.00
N ARG A 294 19.86 23.39 -4.92
CA ARG A 294 19.36 24.79 -4.96
C ARG A 294 20.40 25.78 -5.50
N THR A 295 21.68 25.45 -5.43
CA THR A 295 22.78 26.32 -5.89
C THR A 295 23.10 26.11 -7.35
N ASN A 296 22.61 25.02 -7.95
CA ASN A 296 22.83 24.69 -9.35
C ASN A 296 21.55 24.95 -10.17
N PRO A 297 21.51 25.99 -11.02
CA PRO A 297 20.32 26.32 -11.83
C PRO A 297 19.97 25.26 -12.87
N ASN A 298 20.84 24.24 -13.08
CA ASN A 298 20.63 23.18 -14.05
C ASN A 298 20.06 21.89 -13.40
N THR A 299 19.79 21.87 -12.09
CA THR A 299 19.13 20.76 -11.45
C THR A 299 17.63 20.99 -11.41
N GLY A 300 16.91 20.29 -12.26
CA GLY A 300 15.43 20.18 -12.28
C GLY A 300 14.76 21.30 -12.96
#